data_9d80dc76c715148a2115458d2117c3aa
#
_entry.id   9d80dc76c715148a2115458d2117c3aa
#
_cell.length_a   1.000
_cell.length_b   1.000
_cell.length_c   1.000
_cell.angle_alpha   90.00
_cell.angle_beta   90.00
_cell.angle_gamma   90.00
#
_symmetry.space_group_name_H-M   'P 1'
#
loop_
_entity.id
_entity.type
_entity.pdbx_description
1 polymer ?
#
loop_
_entity_poly.entity_id
_entity_poly.type
_entity_poly.pdbx_seq_one_letter_code
_entity_poly.pdbx_strand_id
1 'polypeptide(L)'
;MRKLTFFLSIAVLMATACGQRSSSPSLSQEFIPQISRSFGASGIATTRYGAAAPSLLGGGKITHVIIIVQENRSFDNLFHKFPHADSADYGETSKGGRVKLFPERLTEPMDISHTHDSFEVEYNGGKMDGFNLAQSRCSKDQDQGTCHNSDRHPYGYVPRWEVEPYWVMASQYVLADRMFQTNEGPSFPAHQYLVSGTSTISIHSTLRAAENAHVTGGGGQGGCDSLTGTTVRVIDDDGNENHDVFPCFTRVSLMGRVAEAGLTWHYYQAHLGHGIWNAPDAIRNIRYGTLYHTDVVAPQTKVLHDIAHGNLANVVWVTPTKPASDHAGVNNGSGPAWVASVVNAVGESPYWNHTAIFVTWDDWGGWYDHVKPPQYNSYELGFRVPLIVISAYARAHYVSHRQHEFGSILKFTEKTLGLGTLGTTDVRSDDLGDCFNFSAKPRRFKMIPTALPPSYFESQPISNQDPDDDF
;
A
#
# COMPACT_ATOMS: atom_id res chain seq x y z
N MET A 1 66.27 18.08 -6.74
CA MET A 1 66.99 18.41 -8.01
C MET A 1 66.16 17.83 -9.17
N ARG A 2 66.07 18.71 -10.20
CA ARG A 2 65.49 18.53 -11.53
C ARG A 2 63.94 18.49 -11.63
N LYS A 3 63.45 19.69 -11.93
CA LYS A 3 62.21 20.03 -12.64
C LYS A 3 62.34 19.57 -14.10
N LEU A 4 61.24 19.08 -14.66
CA LEU A 4 61.07 19.07 -16.13
C LEU A 4 59.65 19.55 -16.45
N THR A 5 59.62 20.74 -17.02
CA THR A 5 58.49 21.44 -17.61
C THR A 5 58.36 21.00 -19.07
N PHE A 6 57.17 20.65 -19.55
CA PHE A 6 56.90 20.55 -20.98
C PHE A 6 55.76 21.47 -21.37
N PHE A 7 56.06 22.31 -22.35
CA PHE A 7 55.20 23.33 -22.91
C PHE A 7 54.27 22.72 -23.99
N LEU A 8 53.09 23.27 -24.01
CA LEU A 8 51.98 23.02 -24.91
C LEU A 8 52.13 23.86 -26.17
N SER A 9 51.86 23.30 -27.34
CA SER A 9 51.66 24.04 -28.59
C SER A 9 50.23 23.88 -29.09
N ILE A 10 49.57 25.03 -29.19
CA ILE A 10 48.24 25.21 -29.78
C ILE A 10 48.37 25.31 -31.30
N ALA A 11 47.64 24.54 -32.05
CA ALA A 11 47.42 24.77 -33.45
C ALA A 11 45.93 25.05 -33.71
N VAL A 12 45.66 26.29 -34.07
CA VAL A 12 44.37 26.72 -34.59
C VAL A 12 44.34 26.46 -36.10
N LEU A 13 43.35 25.70 -36.56
CA LEU A 13 43.04 25.63 -37.98
C LEU A 13 41.63 26.17 -38.19
N MET A 14 41.58 27.35 -38.84
CA MET A 14 40.34 27.85 -39.46
C MET A 14 40.20 27.20 -40.85
N ALA A 15 39.02 26.68 -41.09
CA ALA A 15 38.55 26.38 -42.45
C ALA A 15 37.15 26.90 -42.62
N THR A 16 37.04 27.91 -43.43
CA THR A 16 35.83 28.43 -44.04
C THR A 16 35.43 27.50 -45.19
N ALA A 17 34.13 27.14 -45.27
CA ALA A 17 33.45 27.10 -46.53
C ALA A 17 31.98 26.66 -46.45
N CYS A 18 31.18 27.52 -46.99
CA CYS A 18 30.07 27.31 -47.90
C CYS A 18 28.87 26.46 -47.47
N GLY A 19 27.76 27.14 -47.47
CA GLY A 19 26.41 26.67 -47.14
C GLY A 19 25.83 25.68 -48.16
N GLN A 20 25.03 24.84 -47.61
CA GLN A 20 23.84 24.28 -48.27
C GLN A 20 22.68 24.25 -47.28
N ARG A 21 21.64 25.00 -47.62
CA ARG A 21 20.33 24.91 -46.98
C ARG A 21 19.70 23.57 -47.35
N SER A 22 19.50 22.69 -46.42
CA SER A 22 18.55 21.58 -46.55
C SER A 22 17.27 21.97 -45.77
N SER A 23 16.22 22.15 -46.55
CA SER A 23 14.84 22.39 -46.09
C SER A 23 14.32 21.18 -45.36
N SER A 24 13.93 21.36 -44.09
CA SER A 24 13.13 20.39 -43.33
C SER A 24 11.71 20.35 -43.92
N PRO A 25 11.08 19.19 -44.09
CA PRO A 25 9.66 19.13 -44.47
C PRO A 25 8.79 19.49 -43.26
N SER A 26 7.94 20.47 -43.49
CA SER A 26 6.83 20.84 -42.60
C SER A 26 5.84 19.67 -42.53
N LEU A 27 5.57 19.17 -41.35
CA LEU A 27 4.43 18.29 -41.10
C LEU A 27 3.15 19.09 -41.32
N SER A 28 2.43 18.67 -42.37
CA SER A 28 1.08 19.16 -42.69
C SER A 28 0.13 18.79 -41.55
N GLN A 29 -0.54 19.81 -41.02
CA GLN A 29 -1.73 19.63 -40.17
C GLN A 29 -2.81 18.93 -41.02
N GLU A 30 -3.16 17.71 -40.62
CA GLU A 30 -4.36 17.06 -41.13
C GLU A 30 -5.60 17.78 -40.60
N PHE A 31 -6.36 18.32 -41.51
CA PHE A 31 -7.69 18.90 -41.32
C PHE A 31 -8.65 17.79 -40.82
N ILE A 32 -9.18 17.94 -39.61
CA ILE A 32 -10.36 17.19 -39.15
C ILE A 32 -11.59 17.88 -39.75
N PRO A 33 -12.39 17.21 -40.62
CA PRO A 33 -13.62 17.83 -41.12
C PRO A 33 -14.65 17.96 -39.99
N GLN A 34 -15.06 19.15 -39.73
CA GLN A 34 -16.25 19.46 -38.91
C GLN A 34 -17.50 19.02 -39.67
N ILE A 35 -18.10 17.90 -39.28
CA ILE A 35 -19.40 17.49 -39.79
C ILE A 35 -20.47 18.17 -38.93
N SER A 36 -20.93 19.36 -39.36
CA SER A 36 -22.16 19.94 -38.86
C SER A 36 -23.35 19.21 -39.53
N ARG A 37 -23.97 18.28 -38.81
CA ARG A 37 -25.28 17.72 -39.18
C ARG A 37 -26.36 18.41 -38.39
N SER A 38 -27.08 19.31 -39.05
CA SER A 38 -28.39 19.76 -38.60
C SER A 38 -29.37 18.57 -38.72
N PHE A 39 -29.82 18.04 -37.62
CA PHE A 39 -30.96 17.11 -37.59
C PHE A 39 -32.23 17.87 -37.21
N GLY A 40 -33.16 17.90 -38.16
CA GLY A 40 -34.50 18.34 -37.93
C GLY A 40 -35.23 17.49 -36.86
N ALA A 41 -36.03 18.20 -36.07
CA ALA A 41 -36.86 17.58 -35.04
C ALA A 41 -37.94 16.69 -35.70
N SER A 42 -37.78 15.38 -35.61
CA SER A 42 -38.90 14.46 -35.69
C SER A 42 -38.91 13.61 -34.40
N GLY A 43 -39.96 13.77 -33.61
CA GLY A 43 -40.11 13.15 -32.30
C GLY A 43 -40.09 11.66 -32.38
N ILE A 44 -39.03 11.07 -31.89
CA ILE A 44 -39.01 9.67 -31.44
C ILE A 44 -39.06 9.73 -29.92
N ALA A 45 -40.15 9.33 -29.33
CA ALA A 45 -40.26 9.12 -27.88
C ALA A 45 -39.24 8.02 -27.50
N THR A 46 -38.06 8.40 -27.08
CA THR A 46 -37.14 7.51 -26.40
C THR A 46 -37.67 7.25 -25.01
N THR A 47 -38.34 6.11 -24.85
CA THR A 47 -38.55 5.53 -23.52
C THR A 47 -37.16 5.34 -22.90
N ARG A 48 -36.75 6.32 -22.10
CA ARG A 48 -35.61 6.14 -21.19
C ARG A 48 -36.05 5.06 -20.20
N TYR A 49 -35.66 3.81 -20.42
CA TYR A 49 -35.53 2.85 -19.35
C TYR A 49 -34.51 3.49 -18.39
N GLY A 50 -34.99 4.13 -17.37
CA GLY A 50 -34.18 4.55 -16.26
C GLY A 50 -33.63 3.29 -15.60
N ALA A 51 -32.43 2.88 -15.95
CA ALA A 51 -31.68 1.99 -15.10
C ALA A 51 -31.64 2.67 -13.72
N ALA A 52 -32.26 2.05 -12.72
CA ALA A 52 -32.17 2.54 -11.35
C ALA A 52 -30.70 2.71 -11.03
N ALA A 53 -30.32 3.88 -10.51
CA ALA A 53 -28.94 4.09 -10.05
C ALA A 53 -28.57 2.91 -9.14
N PRO A 54 -27.38 2.31 -9.31
CA PRO A 54 -26.98 1.18 -8.48
C PRO A 54 -27.12 1.57 -7.01
N SER A 55 -27.78 0.70 -6.23
CA SER A 55 -27.97 0.95 -4.80
C SER A 55 -26.59 0.96 -4.12
N LEU A 56 -26.26 2.07 -3.46
CA LEU A 56 -25.01 2.20 -2.72
C LEU A 56 -24.95 1.16 -1.59
N LEU A 57 -23.82 0.55 -1.39
CA LEU A 57 -23.58 -0.30 -0.22
C LEU A 57 -23.78 0.55 1.06
N GLY A 58 -24.61 0.04 1.98
CA GLY A 58 -24.95 0.83 3.19
C GLY A 58 -25.93 1.98 2.96
N GLY A 59 -26.46 2.18 1.74
CA GLY A 59 -27.48 3.21 1.47
C GLY A 59 -26.99 4.64 1.70
N GLY A 60 -25.74 4.95 1.41
CA GLY A 60 -25.14 6.27 1.57
C GLY A 60 -24.83 6.70 3.01
N LYS A 61 -24.81 5.75 3.96
CA LYS A 61 -24.45 6.04 5.35
C LYS A 61 -22.97 6.37 5.54
N ILE A 62 -22.11 5.74 4.75
CA ILE A 62 -20.66 6.00 4.73
C ILE A 62 -20.38 6.95 3.58
N THR A 63 -19.73 8.05 3.89
CA THR A 63 -19.26 9.09 2.95
C THR A 63 -17.77 9.33 3.02
N HIS A 64 -17.11 8.72 4.01
CA HIS A 64 -15.66 8.76 4.18
C HIS A 64 -15.11 7.36 4.37
N VAL A 65 -14.04 7.05 3.65
CA VAL A 65 -13.28 5.80 3.78
C VAL A 65 -11.84 6.15 4.10
N ILE A 66 -11.32 5.59 5.19
CA ILE A 66 -9.91 5.79 5.60
C ILE A 66 -9.21 4.43 5.55
N ILE A 67 -8.10 4.38 4.85
CA ILE A 67 -7.24 3.21 4.72
C ILE A 67 -5.93 3.55 5.43
N ILE A 68 -5.71 2.96 6.60
CA ILE A 68 -4.47 3.11 7.36
C ILE A 68 -3.62 1.89 7.03
N VAL A 69 -2.45 2.13 6.47
CA VAL A 69 -1.50 1.09 6.09
C VAL A 69 -0.37 1.09 7.12
N GLN A 70 -0.04 -0.06 7.66
CA GLN A 70 1.14 -0.30 8.48
C GLN A 70 2.05 -1.28 7.73
N GLU A 71 3.23 -1.52 8.25
CA GLU A 71 4.29 -2.20 7.51
C GLU A 71 4.64 -3.55 8.14
N ASN A 72 4.68 -4.52 7.28
CA ASN A 72 5.43 -5.76 7.26
C ASN A 72 5.15 -6.71 8.44
N ARG A 73 3.87 -7.12 8.60
CA ARG A 73 3.52 -8.13 9.63
C ARG A 73 2.47 -9.11 9.14
N SER A 74 2.73 -10.40 9.35
CA SER A 74 1.73 -11.44 9.10
C SER A 74 0.62 -11.45 10.14
N PHE A 75 -0.48 -12.15 9.83
CA PHE A 75 -1.59 -12.30 10.76
C PHE A 75 -1.17 -13.06 12.02
N ASP A 76 -0.48 -14.20 11.91
CA ASP A 76 -0.02 -14.98 13.05
C ASP A 76 1.01 -14.23 13.91
N ASN A 77 1.78 -13.31 13.33
CA ASN A 77 2.74 -12.50 14.07
C ASN A 77 2.05 -11.52 15.04
N LEU A 78 0.98 -10.82 14.61
CA LEU A 78 0.33 -9.80 15.44
C LEU A 78 -0.90 -10.28 16.24
N PHE A 79 -1.61 -11.30 15.73
CA PHE A 79 -2.86 -11.77 16.30
C PHE A 79 -2.82 -13.23 16.76
N HIS A 80 -1.62 -13.72 17.10
CA HIS A 80 -1.44 -15.05 17.69
C HIS A 80 -2.40 -15.29 18.85
N LYS A 81 -3.25 -16.32 18.74
CA LYS A 81 -4.29 -16.66 19.72
C LYS A 81 -5.35 -15.58 19.97
N PHE A 82 -5.61 -14.72 19.01
CA PHE A 82 -6.79 -13.86 19.12
C PHE A 82 -8.05 -14.73 19.20
N PRO A 83 -8.98 -14.45 20.16
CA PRO A 83 -10.16 -15.29 20.37
C PRO A 83 -10.98 -15.47 19.09
N HIS A 84 -11.30 -16.71 18.76
CA HIS A 84 -12.10 -17.13 17.60
C HIS A 84 -11.42 -16.90 16.24
N ALA A 85 -10.20 -16.39 16.17
CA ALA A 85 -9.46 -16.29 14.93
C ALA A 85 -8.71 -17.59 14.59
N ASP A 86 -8.48 -17.80 13.31
CA ASP A 86 -7.69 -18.90 12.79
C ASP A 86 -6.20 -18.61 13.02
N SER A 87 -5.58 -19.29 13.99
CA SER A 87 -4.24 -19.05 14.47
C SER A 87 -3.56 -20.37 14.84
N ALA A 88 -2.24 -20.47 14.65
CA ALA A 88 -1.45 -21.66 14.94
C ALA A 88 -0.51 -21.49 16.14
N ASP A 89 -0.22 -22.59 16.83
CA ASP A 89 0.79 -22.65 17.91
C ASP A 89 2.16 -23.05 17.41
N TYR A 90 2.25 -23.64 16.23
CA TYR A 90 3.46 -24.20 15.65
C TYR A 90 3.54 -23.89 14.17
N GLY A 91 4.74 -23.66 13.68
CA GLY A 91 5.07 -23.63 12.25
C GLY A 91 5.83 -24.87 11.83
N GLU A 92 5.64 -25.29 10.58
CA GLU A 92 6.41 -26.39 9.97
C GLU A 92 7.76 -25.86 9.45
N THR A 93 8.75 -26.77 9.31
CA THR A 93 10.07 -26.42 8.77
C THR A 93 10.43 -27.28 7.58
N SER A 94 11.28 -26.80 6.69
CA SER A 94 11.75 -27.48 5.48
C SER A 94 12.41 -28.85 5.73
N LYS A 95 12.81 -29.13 6.98
CA LYS A 95 13.41 -30.36 7.40
C LYS A 95 12.43 -31.39 7.99
N GLY A 96 11.12 -31.10 7.88
CA GLY A 96 10.04 -31.93 8.44
C GLY A 96 9.90 -31.81 9.96
N GLY A 97 10.44 -30.76 10.57
CA GLY A 97 10.28 -30.44 11.97
C GLY A 97 9.20 -29.41 12.23
N ARG A 98 8.92 -29.12 13.50
CA ARG A 98 7.99 -28.10 13.96
C ARG A 98 8.67 -27.14 14.92
N VAL A 99 8.38 -25.86 14.76
CA VAL A 99 8.81 -24.80 15.69
C VAL A 99 7.57 -24.27 16.41
N LYS A 100 7.59 -24.26 17.74
CA LYS A 100 6.57 -23.59 18.52
C LYS A 100 6.74 -22.09 18.34
N LEU A 101 5.67 -21.37 18.00
CA LEU A 101 5.70 -19.92 17.95
C LEU A 101 6.07 -19.37 19.33
N PHE A 102 6.88 -18.31 19.35
CA PHE A 102 7.44 -17.77 20.59
C PHE A 102 7.34 -16.24 20.60
N PRO A 103 7.28 -15.59 21.78
CA PRO A 103 7.15 -14.15 21.85
C PRO A 103 8.42 -13.45 21.39
N GLU A 104 8.26 -12.48 20.51
CA GLU A 104 9.26 -11.53 20.04
C GLU A 104 8.76 -10.11 20.25
N ARG A 105 9.64 -9.14 20.32
CA ARG A 105 9.27 -7.75 20.47
C ARG A 105 8.77 -7.16 19.16
N LEU A 106 7.83 -6.21 19.24
CA LEU A 106 7.47 -5.40 18.07
C LEU A 106 8.71 -4.67 17.50
N THR A 107 9.59 -4.21 18.38
CA THR A 107 10.83 -3.50 18.05
C THR A 107 12.02 -4.44 17.81
N GLU A 108 11.76 -5.64 17.32
CA GLU A 108 12.83 -6.59 16.98
C GLU A 108 13.79 -5.95 15.95
N PRO A 109 15.11 -5.96 16.23
CA PRO A 109 16.10 -5.32 15.35
C PRO A 109 16.39 -6.09 14.07
N MET A 110 15.86 -7.29 13.93
CA MET A 110 16.09 -8.15 12.78
C MET A 110 14.98 -7.97 11.76
N ASP A 111 15.39 -7.62 10.56
CA ASP A 111 14.57 -7.60 9.38
C ASP A 111 14.65 -8.93 8.64
N ILE A 112 13.52 -9.44 8.18
CA ILE A 112 13.41 -10.71 7.46
C ILE A 112 13.07 -10.39 6.00
N SER A 113 13.75 -11.04 5.07
CA SER A 113 13.50 -10.85 3.65
C SER A 113 12.06 -11.23 3.30
N HIS A 114 11.39 -10.35 2.57
CA HIS A 114 10.01 -10.50 2.10
C HIS A 114 9.86 -10.12 0.63
N THR A 115 10.94 -10.32 -0.15
CA THR A 115 10.93 -10.28 -1.62
C THR A 115 10.06 -11.38 -2.21
N HIS A 116 9.77 -11.34 -3.50
CA HIS A 116 9.05 -12.42 -4.17
C HIS A 116 9.83 -13.75 -4.10
N ASP A 117 11.15 -13.72 -4.28
CA ASP A 117 11.98 -14.92 -4.08
C ASP A 117 11.82 -15.53 -2.67
N SER A 118 11.69 -14.66 -1.65
CA SER A 118 11.47 -15.12 -0.27
C SER A 118 10.09 -15.73 -0.10
N PHE A 119 9.07 -15.14 -0.69
CA PHE A 119 7.72 -15.71 -0.73
C PHE A 119 7.73 -17.14 -1.30
N GLU A 120 8.36 -17.33 -2.45
CA GLU A 120 8.44 -18.64 -3.10
C GLU A 120 9.14 -19.69 -2.23
N VAL A 121 10.24 -19.29 -1.56
CA VAL A 121 10.97 -20.17 -0.61
C VAL A 121 10.09 -20.56 0.57
N GLU A 122 9.41 -19.59 1.19
CA GLU A 122 8.57 -19.77 2.37
C GLU A 122 7.31 -20.57 2.07
N TYR A 123 6.67 -20.26 0.94
CA TYR A 123 5.48 -20.95 0.42
C TYR A 123 5.77 -22.41 0.05
N ASN A 124 6.94 -22.69 -0.51
CA ASN A 124 7.43 -24.01 -0.94
C ASN A 124 6.35 -24.85 -1.65
N GLY A 125 5.74 -24.28 -2.70
CA GLY A 125 4.68 -24.95 -3.45
C GLY A 125 3.42 -25.26 -2.61
N GLY A 126 3.17 -24.47 -1.58
CA GLY A 126 2.00 -24.58 -0.69
C GLY A 126 2.17 -25.49 0.49
N LYS A 127 3.39 -25.91 0.82
CA LYS A 127 3.68 -26.67 2.03
C LYS A 127 3.78 -25.78 3.27
N MET A 128 4.00 -24.47 3.09
CA MET A 128 4.14 -23.50 4.18
C MET A 128 5.24 -23.86 5.18
N ASP A 129 6.32 -24.50 4.72
CA ASP A 129 7.37 -25.05 5.56
C ASP A 129 8.75 -24.47 5.29
N GLY A 130 8.85 -23.43 4.43
CA GLY A 130 10.13 -22.84 4.05
C GLY A 130 10.55 -21.60 4.84
N PHE A 131 9.75 -21.08 5.77
CA PHE A 131 10.06 -19.87 6.55
C PHE A 131 11.40 -19.93 7.31
N ASN A 132 11.84 -21.11 7.74
CA ASN A 132 13.14 -21.28 8.36
C ASN A 132 14.33 -21.10 7.40
N LEU A 133 14.08 -20.93 6.12
CA LEU A 133 15.08 -20.66 5.07
C LEU A 133 15.12 -19.17 4.70
N ALA A 134 14.18 -18.37 5.21
CA ALA A 134 14.14 -16.92 4.95
C ALA A 134 15.46 -16.26 5.39
N GLN A 135 15.98 -15.41 4.54
CA GLN A 135 17.15 -14.61 4.88
C GLN A 135 16.74 -13.51 5.87
N SER A 136 17.63 -13.14 6.76
CA SER A 136 17.41 -12.04 7.68
C SER A 136 18.69 -11.26 7.90
N ARG A 137 18.55 -9.96 8.16
CA ARG A 137 19.66 -9.06 8.45
C ARG A 137 19.36 -8.20 9.67
N CYS A 138 20.40 -7.82 10.37
CA CYS A 138 20.30 -6.85 11.44
C CYS A 138 20.24 -5.42 10.88
N SER A 139 19.36 -4.59 11.40
CA SER A 139 19.32 -3.17 11.06
C SER A 139 20.70 -2.52 11.27
N LYS A 140 21.10 -1.67 10.34
CA LYS A 140 22.40 -0.96 10.39
C LYS A 140 22.51 -0.01 11.59
N ASP A 141 21.36 0.45 12.08
CA ASP A 141 21.24 1.43 13.17
C ASP A 141 21.21 0.78 14.56
N GLN A 142 21.18 -0.55 14.63
CA GLN A 142 21.12 -1.31 15.88
C GLN A 142 22.49 -1.86 16.28
N ASP A 143 22.66 -2.06 17.60
CA ASP A 143 23.87 -2.70 18.14
C ASP A 143 23.98 -4.14 17.61
N GLN A 144 24.90 -4.36 16.69
CA GLN A 144 25.14 -5.66 16.04
C GLN A 144 25.48 -6.78 17.03
N GLY A 145 25.81 -6.44 18.27
CA GLY A 145 26.08 -7.43 19.33
C GLY A 145 24.84 -8.13 19.90
N THR A 146 23.66 -7.57 19.70
CA THR A 146 22.40 -8.09 20.23
C THR A 146 21.55 -8.81 19.17
N CYS A 147 21.87 -8.63 17.91
CA CYS A 147 21.13 -9.21 16.79
C CYS A 147 21.79 -10.55 16.38
N HIS A 148 21.06 -11.64 16.53
CA HIS A 148 21.52 -12.98 16.17
C HIS A 148 20.59 -13.61 15.16
N ASN A 149 21.05 -13.77 13.93
CA ASN A 149 20.31 -14.49 12.91
C ASN A 149 20.01 -15.93 13.37
N SER A 150 18.77 -16.35 13.24
CA SER A 150 18.29 -17.68 13.60
C SER A 150 17.24 -18.15 12.59
N ASP A 151 17.37 -19.40 12.14
CA ASP A 151 16.37 -20.09 11.32
C ASP A 151 14.99 -20.23 12.00
N ARG A 152 14.89 -19.84 13.26
CA ARG A 152 13.62 -19.80 14.03
C ARG A 152 12.98 -18.42 14.07
N HIS A 153 13.70 -17.36 13.71
CA HIS A 153 13.28 -15.99 13.87
C HIS A 153 11.92 -15.69 13.19
N PRO A 154 11.63 -16.16 11.98
CA PRO A 154 10.33 -15.93 11.34
C PRO A 154 9.11 -16.42 12.15
N TYR A 155 9.30 -17.38 13.08
CA TYR A 155 8.23 -17.96 13.89
C TYR A 155 7.91 -17.15 15.17
N GLY A 156 8.42 -15.92 15.28
CA GLY A 156 8.09 -15.01 16.35
C GLY A 156 6.67 -14.45 16.23
N TYR A 157 6.03 -14.21 17.38
CA TYR A 157 4.80 -13.42 17.46
C TYR A 157 4.97 -12.26 18.44
N VAL A 158 4.31 -11.13 18.17
CA VAL A 158 4.35 -9.97 19.06
C VAL A 158 3.35 -10.17 20.21
N PRO A 159 3.80 -10.09 21.48
CA PRO A 159 2.90 -10.20 22.61
C PRO A 159 1.82 -9.11 22.60
N ARG A 160 0.59 -9.49 22.90
CA ARG A 160 -0.57 -8.59 22.93
C ARG A 160 -0.29 -7.25 23.60
N TRP A 161 0.43 -7.23 24.70
CA TRP A 161 0.67 -6.00 25.47
C TRP A 161 1.53 -4.95 24.76
N GLU A 162 2.30 -5.36 23.73
CA GLU A 162 3.03 -4.41 22.88
C GLU A 162 2.12 -3.79 21.79
N VAL A 163 1.08 -4.52 21.38
CA VAL A 163 0.14 -4.13 20.31
C VAL A 163 -1.30 -4.01 20.83
N GLU A 164 -1.46 -3.73 22.12
CA GLU A 164 -2.78 -3.66 22.79
C GLU A 164 -3.80 -2.77 22.05
N PRO A 165 -3.45 -1.59 21.48
CA PRO A 165 -4.41 -0.80 20.71
C PRO A 165 -5.03 -1.57 19.54
N TYR A 166 -4.28 -2.37 18.82
CA TYR A 166 -4.81 -3.20 17.73
C TYR A 166 -5.77 -4.26 18.24
N TRP A 167 -5.40 -4.94 19.34
CA TRP A 167 -6.25 -5.95 19.96
C TRP A 167 -7.55 -5.36 20.53
N VAL A 168 -7.50 -4.16 21.06
CA VAL A 168 -8.70 -3.44 21.54
C VAL A 168 -9.61 -3.09 20.36
N MET A 169 -9.06 -2.55 19.27
CA MET A 169 -9.83 -2.25 18.05
C MET A 169 -10.47 -3.52 17.47
N ALA A 170 -9.69 -4.57 17.27
CA ALA A 170 -10.16 -5.87 16.79
C ALA A 170 -11.24 -6.47 17.69
N SER A 171 -11.05 -6.38 19.01
CA SER A 171 -12.03 -6.90 19.98
C SER A 171 -13.33 -6.09 20.03
N GLN A 172 -13.30 -4.79 19.76
CA GLN A 172 -14.49 -3.95 19.78
C GLN A 172 -15.27 -3.95 18.47
N TYR A 173 -14.58 -4.17 17.35
CA TYR A 173 -15.12 -4.09 16.00
C TYR A 173 -14.93 -5.41 15.26
N VAL A 174 -14.34 -5.40 14.08
CA VAL A 174 -14.14 -6.59 13.26
C VAL A 174 -12.66 -6.85 13.06
N LEU A 175 -12.25 -8.10 13.24
CA LEU A 175 -10.97 -8.63 12.76
C LEU A 175 -11.26 -9.60 11.61
N ALA A 176 -10.64 -9.41 10.45
CA ALA A 176 -10.68 -10.37 9.37
C ALA A 176 -9.45 -11.27 9.45
N ASP A 177 -9.66 -12.57 9.71
CA ASP A 177 -8.58 -13.54 9.86
C ASP A 177 -8.22 -14.28 8.58
N ARG A 178 -8.83 -13.88 7.46
CA ARG A 178 -8.53 -14.36 6.11
C ARG A 178 -8.36 -13.20 5.13
N MET A 179 -7.67 -12.16 5.56
CA MET A 179 -7.16 -11.10 4.71
C MET A 179 -5.79 -11.52 4.18
N PHE A 180 -5.66 -11.56 2.87
CA PHE A 180 -4.41 -11.86 2.19
C PHE A 180 -3.86 -10.61 1.53
N GLN A 181 -2.55 -10.34 1.65
CA GLN A 181 -1.97 -9.35 0.76
C GLN A 181 -2.19 -9.78 -0.69
N THR A 182 -2.39 -8.83 -1.58
CA THR A 182 -2.81 -9.19 -2.94
C THR A 182 -1.65 -9.68 -3.80
N ASN A 183 -0.44 -9.20 -3.54
CA ASN A 183 0.79 -9.58 -4.24
C ASN A 183 1.64 -10.57 -3.43
N GLU A 184 2.57 -11.22 -4.09
CA GLU A 184 3.54 -12.16 -3.51
C GLU A 184 4.92 -11.50 -3.42
N GLY A 185 5.00 -10.29 -2.86
CA GLY A 185 6.25 -9.54 -2.82
C GLY A 185 6.17 -8.32 -1.89
N PRO A 186 7.18 -7.45 -1.91
CA PRO A 186 7.41 -6.42 -0.91
C PRO A 186 6.52 -5.19 -1.07
N SER A 187 6.83 -4.14 -0.30
CA SER A 187 6.00 -2.96 -0.07
C SER A 187 5.69 -2.15 -1.33
N PHE A 188 6.66 -1.92 -2.24
CA PHE A 188 6.38 -1.09 -3.42
C PHE A 188 5.20 -1.61 -4.28
N PRO A 189 5.16 -2.88 -4.71
CA PRO A 189 3.98 -3.40 -5.38
C PRO A 189 2.74 -3.46 -4.47
N ALA A 190 2.88 -3.78 -3.17
CA ALA A 190 1.75 -3.87 -2.24
C ALA A 190 1.00 -2.53 -2.15
N HIS A 191 1.71 -1.41 -2.00
CA HIS A 191 1.11 -0.08 -2.01
C HIS A 191 0.44 0.25 -3.37
N GLN A 192 0.93 -0.29 -4.49
CA GLN A 192 0.25 -0.13 -5.78
C GLN A 192 -1.09 -0.89 -5.81
N TYR A 193 -1.15 -2.10 -5.23
CA TYR A 193 -2.40 -2.85 -5.10
C TYR A 193 -3.41 -2.13 -4.20
N LEU A 194 -2.98 -1.47 -3.14
CA LEU A 194 -3.85 -0.70 -2.23
C LEU A 194 -4.50 0.53 -2.87
N VAL A 195 -4.03 0.99 -4.02
CA VAL A 195 -4.59 2.17 -4.71
C VAL A 195 -5.15 1.86 -6.10
N SER A 196 -4.69 0.77 -6.73
CA SER A 196 -5.05 0.43 -8.13
C SER A 196 -5.58 -0.99 -8.28
N GLY A 197 -5.50 -1.83 -7.25
CA GLY A 197 -5.80 -3.26 -7.35
C GLY A 197 -4.88 -4.01 -8.31
N THR A 198 -3.73 -3.44 -8.64
CA THR A 198 -2.74 -4.05 -9.53
C THR A 198 -1.41 -3.32 -9.47
N SER A 199 -0.31 -4.03 -9.69
CA SER A 199 1.02 -3.46 -9.92
C SER A 199 1.45 -3.47 -11.38
N THR A 200 0.53 -3.71 -12.35
CA THR A 200 0.86 -3.72 -13.79
C THR A 200 1.51 -2.41 -14.24
N ILE A 201 2.47 -2.51 -15.18
CA ILE A 201 3.25 -1.35 -15.64
C ILE A 201 2.47 -0.44 -16.58
N SER A 202 1.37 -0.92 -17.18
CA SER A 202 0.44 -0.13 -17.98
C SER A 202 -0.94 -0.78 -18.04
N ILE A 203 -1.95 -0.06 -18.51
CA ILE A 203 -3.35 -0.49 -18.59
C ILE A 203 -3.54 -1.82 -19.35
N HIS A 204 -2.69 -2.09 -20.34
CA HIS A 204 -2.80 -3.29 -21.19
C HIS A 204 -1.64 -4.27 -21.01
N SER A 205 -0.79 -4.04 -20.02
CA SER A 205 0.33 -4.93 -19.72
C SER A 205 -0.09 -6.07 -18.81
N THR A 206 0.47 -7.25 -19.05
CA THR A 206 0.45 -8.36 -18.10
C THR A 206 1.66 -8.34 -17.16
N LEU A 207 2.70 -7.53 -17.50
CA LEU A 207 3.86 -7.36 -16.64
C LEU A 207 3.48 -6.56 -15.41
N ARG A 208 3.85 -7.06 -14.22
CA ARG A 208 3.61 -6.46 -12.90
C ARG A 208 4.92 -6.08 -12.25
N ALA A 209 4.99 -4.93 -11.58
CA ALA A 209 6.08 -4.65 -10.64
C ALA A 209 6.03 -5.70 -9.52
N ALA A 210 7.16 -6.38 -9.30
CA ALA A 210 7.24 -7.54 -8.41
C ALA A 210 8.08 -7.27 -7.15
N GLU A 211 9.04 -6.34 -7.25
CA GLU A 211 10.01 -6.05 -6.21
C GLU A 211 10.01 -4.57 -5.80
N ASN A 212 10.73 -4.24 -4.74
CA ASN A 212 10.98 -2.86 -4.38
C ASN A 212 11.83 -2.17 -5.45
N ALA A 213 11.51 -0.91 -5.73
CA ALA A 213 12.31 -0.11 -6.64
C ALA A 213 13.66 0.22 -6.00
N HIS A 214 14.73 0.11 -6.77
CA HIS A 214 16.10 0.35 -6.29
C HIS A 214 16.94 1.11 -7.31
N VAL A 215 18.01 1.73 -6.82
CA VAL A 215 19.06 2.33 -7.64
C VAL A 215 20.42 1.75 -7.24
N THR A 216 21.31 1.57 -8.18
CA THR A 216 22.67 1.10 -7.87
C THR A 216 23.35 2.08 -6.91
N GLY A 217 23.68 1.62 -5.70
CA GLY A 217 24.26 2.45 -4.65
C GLY A 217 23.38 2.66 -3.42
N GLY A 218 22.14 2.14 -3.42
CA GLY A 218 21.25 2.10 -2.27
C GLY A 218 20.17 3.17 -2.26
N GLY A 219 19.15 2.94 -1.45
CA GLY A 219 18.00 3.80 -1.20
C GLY A 219 16.69 3.22 -1.75
N GLY A 220 15.67 3.14 -0.90
CA GLY A 220 14.33 2.74 -1.27
C GLY A 220 13.64 3.80 -2.11
N GLN A 221 13.92 3.81 -3.40
CA GLN A 221 13.35 4.77 -4.33
C GLN A 221 12.17 4.13 -5.06
N GLY A 222 11.10 4.87 -5.23
CA GLY A 222 9.92 4.40 -5.94
C GLY A 222 9.13 5.58 -6.48
N GLY A 223 8.58 5.42 -7.69
CA GLY A 223 7.78 6.44 -8.32
C GLY A 223 8.45 7.23 -9.43
N CYS A 224 7.69 8.16 -9.98
CA CYS A 224 8.11 8.99 -11.12
C CYS A 224 9.21 10.01 -10.77
N ASP A 225 9.34 10.35 -9.49
CA ASP A 225 10.34 11.30 -8.97
C ASP A 225 11.67 10.61 -8.61
N SER A 226 11.79 9.31 -8.83
CA SER A 226 13.01 8.55 -8.59
C SER A 226 14.20 9.06 -9.39
N LEU A 227 15.41 8.86 -8.85
CA LEU A 227 16.64 9.21 -9.55
C LEU A 227 16.78 8.44 -10.86
N THR A 228 17.48 9.06 -11.82
CA THR A 228 17.83 8.38 -13.08
C THR A 228 18.62 7.12 -12.78
N GLY A 229 18.19 6.00 -13.38
CA GLY A 229 18.79 4.69 -13.14
C GLY A 229 18.11 3.85 -12.07
N THR A 230 17.08 4.39 -11.41
CA THR A 230 16.19 3.58 -10.57
C THR A 230 15.41 2.60 -11.45
N THR A 231 15.34 1.36 -11.00
CA THR A 231 14.57 0.30 -11.65
C THR A 231 13.74 -0.48 -10.65
N VAL A 232 12.69 -1.11 -11.15
CA VAL A 232 11.92 -2.10 -10.44
C VAL A 232 11.84 -3.37 -11.29
N ARG A 233 12.06 -4.51 -10.66
CA ARG A 233 11.89 -5.82 -11.29
C ARG A 233 10.42 -6.05 -11.61
N VAL A 234 10.15 -6.61 -12.79
CA VAL A 234 8.79 -6.99 -13.19
C VAL A 234 8.68 -8.48 -13.44
N ILE A 235 7.49 -9.03 -13.15
CA ILE A 235 7.13 -10.42 -13.36
C ILE A 235 6.07 -10.54 -14.47
N ASP A 236 6.18 -11.58 -15.30
CA ASP A 236 5.20 -11.93 -16.31
C ASP A 236 4.19 -13.00 -15.83
N ASP A 237 3.24 -13.36 -16.69
CA ASP A 237 2.21 -14.37 -16.35
C ASP A 237 2.78 -15.80 -16.21
N ASP A 238 3.98 -16.05 -16.73
CA ASP A 238 4.70 -17.32 -16.61
C ASP A 238 5.62 -17.36 -15.36
N GLY A 239 5.67 -16.28 -14.58
CA GLY A 239 6.51 -16.18 -13.39
C GLY A 239 7.97 -15.79 -13.66
N ASN A 240 8.29 -15.26 -14.85
CA ASN A 240 9.67 -14.86 -15.14
C ASN A 240 9.92 -13.40 -14.74
N GLU A 241 10.98 -13.17 -13.99
CA GLU A 241 11.46 -11.87 -13.58
C GLU A 241 12.71 -11.42 -14.36
N ASN A 242 12.59 -11.28 -15.66
CA ASN A 242 13.72 -11.04 -16.55
C ASN A 242 13.90 -9.57 -16.97
N HIS A 243 13.03 -8.68 -16.52
CA HIS A 243 13.01 -7.29 -16.94
C HIS A 243 12.99 -6.33 -15.79
N ASP A 244 13.71 -5.24 -15.95
CA ASP A 244 13.71 -4.11 -15.05
C ASP A 244 13.17 -2.88 -15.79
N VAL A 245 12.30 -2.11 -15.13
CA VAL A 245 11.70 -0.90 -15.73
C VAL A 245 11.79 0.27 -14.75
N PHE A 246 11.73 1.51 -15.25
CA PHE A 246 11.65 2.68 -14.40
C PHE A 246 10.29 2.73 -13.70
N PRO A 247 10.20 3.01 -12.39
CA PRO A 247 9.00 2.83 -11.56
C PRO A 247 7.96 3.95 -11.75
N CYS A 248 7.55 4.26 -12.97
CA CYS A 248 6.57 5.30 -13.28
C CYS A 248 5.56 4.79 -14.32
N PHE A 249 4.36 4.43 -13.89
CA PHE A 249 3.42 3.60 -14.62
C PHE A 249 2.14 4.35 -15.00
N THR A 250 1.48 3.96 -16.07
CA THR A 250 0.18 4.48 -16.46
C THR A 250 -0.90 3.44 -16.18
N ARG A 251 -1.74 3.69 -15.18
CA ARG A 251 -2.82 2.77 -14.80
C ARG A 251 -4.02 3.50 -14.22
N VAL A 252 -5.16 2.81 -14.15
CA VAL A 252 -6.34 3.28 -13.42
C VAL A 252 -6.07 3.19 -11.92
N SER A 253 -6.56 4.16 -11.16
CA SER A 253 -6.45 4.17 -9.69
C SER A 253 -7.76 4.58 -9.04
N LEU A 254 -7.95 4.18 -7.79
CA LEU A 254 -9.12 4.61 -7.01
C LEU A 254 -9.12 6.14 -6.82
N MET A 255 -7.95 6.77 -6.70
CA MET A 255 -7.82 8.23 -6.67
C MET A 255 -8.43 8.89 -7.91
N GLY A 256 -8.13 8.34 -9.10
CA GLY A 256 -8.72 8.80 -10.36
C GLY A 256 -10.24 8.63 -10.38
N ARG A 257 -10.75 7.46 -9.92
CA ARG A 257 -12.21 7.22 -9.84
C ARG A 257 -12.92 8.15 -8.86
N VAL A 258 -12.29 8.44 -7.73
CA VAL A 258 -12.80 9.41 -6.74
C VAL A 258 -12.91 10.80 -7.37
N ALA A 259 -11.85 11.28 -8.04
CA ALA A 259 -11.83 12.57 -8.71
C ALA A 259 -12.83 12.65 -9.88
N GLU A 260 -12.97 11.60 -10.69
CA GLU A 260 -13.97 11.48 -11.77
C GLU A 260 -15.40 11.61 -11.25
N ALA A 261 -15.68 11.13 -10.02
CA ALA A 261 -16.96 11.24 -9.36
C ALA A 261 -17.20 12.61 -8.69
N GLY A 262 -16.24 13.55 -8.77
CA GLY A 262 -16.30 14.85 -8.10
C GLY A 262 -16.14 14.77 -6.59
N LEU A 263 -15.58 13.67 -6.07
CA LEU A 263 -15.25 13.47 -4.68
C LEU A 263 -13.77 13.80 -4.43
N THR A 264 -13.40 13.93 -3.15
CA THR A 264 -12.05 14.31 -2.73
C THR A 264 -11.27 13.11 -2.19
N TRP A 265 -9.96 13.13 -2.38
CA TRP A 265 -9.07 12.16 -1.78
C TRP A 265 -7.83 12.83 -1.21
N HIS A 266 -7.22 12.23 -0.17
CA HIS A 266 -5.90 12.61 0.32
C HIS A 266 -5.05 11.36 0.57
N TYR A 267 -3.75 11.51 0.32
CA TYR A 267 -2.74 10.52 0.65
C TYR A 267 -1.74 11.14 1.62
N TYR A 268 -1.85 10.78 2.91
CA TYR A 268 -0.98 11.31 3.97
C TYR A 268 0.22 10.41 4.16
N GLN A 269 1.40 11.00 4.07
CA GLN A 269 2.67 10.30 4.17
C GLN A 269 3.74 11.13 4.89
N ALA A 270 4.89 10.51 5.24
CA ALA A 270 5.93 11.15 6.02
C ALA A 270 6.57 12.34 5.30
N HIS A 271 6.89 12.21 4.01
CA HIS A 271 7.49 13.26 3.19
C HIS A 271 6.97 13.20 1.75
N LEU A 272 7.19 14.25 0.97
CA LEU A 272 6.85 14.30 -0.45
C LEU A 272 8.01 13.78 -1.30
N GLY A 273 7.71 13.38 -2.54
CA GLY A 273 8.69 12.89 -3.51
C GLY A 273 8.69 11.37 -3.63
N HIS A 274 9.75 10.82 -4.18
CA HIS A 274 9.90 9.38 -4.37
C HIS A 274 9.87 8.62 -3.04
N GLY A 275 9.51 7.35 -3.10
CA GLY A 275 9.44 6.47 -1.92
C GLY A 275 8.58 5.25 -2.22
N ILE A 276 8.98 4.08 -1.73
CA ILE A 276 8.27 2.83 -2.02
C ILE A 276 6.84 2.81 -1.45
N TRP A 277 6.58 3.57 -0.38
CA TRP A 277 5.22 3.71 0.19
C TRP A 277 4.40 4.85 -0.46
N ASN A 278 5.01 5.64 -1.37
CA ASN A 278 4.31 6.71 -2.07
C ASN A 278 3.67 6.20 -3.37
N ALA A 279 2.60 5.42 -3.24
CA ALA A 279 1.90 4.86 -4.40
C ALA A 279 1.43 5.91 -5.43
N PRO A 280 0.91 7.09 -5.05
CA PRO A 280 0.55 8.14 -6.01
C PRO A 280 1.69 8.57 -6.91
N ASP A 281 2.93 8.59 -6.42
CA ASP A 281 4.10 9.00 -7.20
C ASP A 281 4.43 8.00 -8.32
N ALA A 282 4.15 6.72 -8.11
CA ALA A 282 4.38 5.68 -9.12
C ALA A 282 3.33 5.69 -10.25
N ILE A 283 2.23 6.42 -10.11
CA ILE A 283 1.16 6.47 -11.09
C ILE A 283 1.26 7.76 -11.91
N ARG A 284 1.78 7.67 -13.13
CA ARG A 284 2.11 8.80 -14.01
C ARG A 284 0.98 9.82 -14.14
N ASN A 285 -0.23 9.37 -14.38
CA ASN A 285 -1.40 10.25 -14.55
C ASN A 285 -1.87 10.92 -13.25
N ILE A 286 -1.53 10.35 -12.08
CA ILE A 286 -1.72 10.99 -10.79
C ILE A 286 -0.57 11.96 -10.53
N ARG A 287 0.70 11.50 -10.62
CA ARG A 287 1.89 12.30 -10.29
C ARG A 287 1.98 13.59 -11.12
N TYR A 288 1.69 13.52 -12.40
CA TYR A 288 1.70 14.68 -13.28
C TYR A 288 0.31 15.32 -13.45
N GLY A 289 -0.70 14.84 -12.72
CA GLY A 289 -2.01 15.43 -12.65
C GLY A 289 -2.05 16.68 -11.76
N THR A 290 -3.13 17.44 -11.87
CA THR A 290 -3.30 18.71 -11.15
C THR A 290 -3.50 18.53 -9.65
N LEU A 291 -4.03 17.37 -9.22
CA LEU A 291 -4.36 17.10 -7.81
C LEU A 291 -3.18 16.61 -6.98
N TYR A 292 -2.10 16.09 -7.59
CA TYR A 292 -0.99 15.50 -6.84
C TYR A 292 -0.43 16.44 -5.77
N HIS A 293 -0.20 17.70 -6.13
CA HIS A 293 0.43 18.68 -5.23
C HIS A 293 -0.46 19.16 -4.08
N THR A 294 -1.77 18.96 -4.20
CA THR A 294 -2.75 19.35 -3.16
C THR A 294 -3.19 18.16 -2.32
N ASP A 295 -3.26 16.98 -2.92
CA ASP A 295 -3.93 15.83 -2.34
C ASP A 295 -2.93 14.77 -1.79
N VAL A 296 -1.65 14.84 -2.19
CA VAL A 296 -0.57 14.14 -1.51
C VAL A 296 0.01 15.04 -0.44
N VAL A 297 -0.15 14.66 0.81
CA VAL A 297 0.01 15.53 1.98
C VAL A 297 1.11 15.02 2.91
N ALA A 298 2.04 15.88 3.27
CA ALA A 298 3.08 15.62 4.26
C ALA A 298 3.19 16.77 5.28
N PRO A 299 3.57 16.51 6.51
CA PRO A 299 3.72 15.19 7.13
C PRO A 299 2.35 14.49 7.34
N GLN A 300 2.38 13.16 7.55
CA GLN A 300 1.18 12.34 7.77
C GLN A 300 0.30 12.80 8.93
N THR A 301 0.87 13.49 9.92
CA THR A 301 0.13 14.04 11.08
C THR A 301 -0.89 15.10 10.70
N LYS A 302 -0.81 15.68 9.49
CA LYS A 302 -1.84 16.61 9.00
C LYS A 302 -3.22 15.97 8.91
N VAL A 303 -3.34 14.64 8.82
CA VAL A 303 -4.63 13.96 8.88
C VAL A 303 -5.38 14.29 10.17
N LEU A 304 -4.69 14.39 11.30
CA LEU A 304 -5.27 14.74 12.61
C LEU A 304 -5.83 16.17 12.59
N HIS A 305 -5.07 17.10 12.00
CA HIS A 305 -5.51 18.49 11.81
C HIS A 305 -6.75 18.56 10.92
N ASP A 306 -6.76 17.87 9.78
CA ASP A 306 -7.86 17.93 8.83
C ASP A 306 -9.14 17.32 9.40
N ILE A 307 -9.03 16.23 10.17
CA ILE A 307 -10.17 15.68 10.94
C ILE A 307 -10.72 16.73 11.93
N ALA A 308 -9.83 17.37 12.69
CA ALA A 308 -10.24 18.33 13.73
C ALA A 308 -10.89 19.61 13.16
N HIS A 309 -10.54 20.00 11.92
CA HIS A 309 -11.00 21.23 11.28
C HIS A 309 -12.11 21.02 10.24
N GLY A 310 -12.63 19.80 10.09
CA GLY A 310 -13.73 19.53 9.16
C GLY A 310 -13.30 19.39 7.70
N ASN A 311 -12.02 19.07 7.43
CA ASN A 311 -11.42 18.99 6.10
C ASN A 311 -11.13 17.54 5.66
N LEU A 312 -11.71 16.54 6.30
CA LEU A 312 -11.49 15.15 5.94
C LEU A 312 -12.01 14.85 4.53
N ALA A 313 -11.16 14.36 3.66
CA ALA A 313 -11.53 13.94 2.31
C ALA A 313 -12.43 12.70 2.30
N ASN A 314 -13.12 12.43 1.17
CA ASN A 314 -14.03 11.28 1.05
C ASN A 314 -13.24 9.95 1.07
N VAL A 315 -12.06 9.90 0.47
CA VAL A 315 -11.18 8.73 0.54
C VAL A 315 -9.79 9.16 0.99
N VAL A 316 -9.28 8.48 2.00
CA VAL A 316 -8.02 8.84 2.64
C VAL A 316 -7.14 7.62 2.78
N TRP A 317 -5.88 7.73 2.36
CA TRP A 317 -4.82 6.80 2.73
C TRP A 317 -3.89 7.46 3.75
N VAL A 318 -3.46 6.70 4.73
CA VAL A 318 -2.52 7.15 5.76
C VAL A 318 -1.41 6.13 5.87
N THR A 319 -0.20 6.51 5.46
CA THR A 319 1.01 5.72 5.68
C THR A 319 1.78 6.27 6.88
N PRO A 320 2.53 5.45 7.62
CA PRO A 320 3.25 5.87 8.82
C PRO A 320 4.55 6.60 8.47
N THR A 321 5.26 7.08 9.50
CA THR A 321 6.72 7.27 9.42
C THR A 321 7.43 5.95 9.69
N LYS A 322 8.66 5.79 9.23
CA LYS A 322 9.49 4.60 9.51
C LYS A 322 9.50 4.21 11.00
N PRO A 323 9.73 5.12 11.97
CA PRO A 323 9.65 4.76 13.38
C PRO A 323 8.25 4.37 13.89
N ALA A 324 7.18 4.90 13.28
CA ALA A 324 5.79 4.63 13.69
C ALA A 324 5.09 3.60 12.78
N SER A 325 5.82 2.93 11.90
CA SER A 325 5.40 1.71 11.23
C SER A 325 5.51 0.52 12.21
N ASP A 326 5.22 -0.67 11.79
CA ASP A 326 5.50 -1.87 12.57
C ASP A 326 6.65 -2.67 11.93
N HIS A 327 7.32 -2.11 10.93
CA HIS A 327 8.40 -2.73 10.18
C HIS A 327 9.53 -3.17 11.11
N ALA A 328 9.89 -4.44 11.04
CA ALA A 328 10.98 -4.99 11.85
C ALA A 328 12.30 -4.29 11.52
N GLY A 329 13.18 -4.16 12.50
CA GLY A 329 14.48 -3.53 12.31
C GLY A 329 14.52 -2.01 12.36
N VAL A 330 13.39 -1.31 12.14
CA VAL A 330 13.37 0.15 12.03
C VAL A 330 12.31 0.87 12.87
N ASN A 331 11.28 0.16 13.34
CA ASN A 331 10.24 0.76 14.16
C ASN A 331 10.70 1.01 15.61
N ASN A 332 10.04 1.92 16.30
CA ASN A 332 10.29 2.26 17.71
C ASN A 332 9.16 1.81 18.65
N GLY A 333 8.21 1.00 18.17
CA GLY A 333 7.06 0.51 18.93
C GLY A 333 5.89 1.49 19.01
N SER A 334 5.93 2.62 18.34
CA SER A 334 4.86 3.62 18.41
C SER A 334 3.72 3.40 17.39
N GLY A 335 3.85 2.45 16.46
CA GLY A 335 2.85 2.16 15.42
C GLY A 335 1.44 1.95 15.94
N PRO A 336 1.20 1.07 16.96
CA PRO A 336 -0.13 0.87 17.52
C PRO A 336 -0.74 2.15 18.09
N ALA A 337 0.07 3.03 18.67
CA ALA A 337 -0.38 4.31 19.21
C ALA A 337 -0.68 5.33 18.11
N TRP A 338 0.10 5.32 17.02
CA TRP A 338 -0.17 6.14 15.83
C TRP A 338 -1.54 5.80 15.22
N VAL A 339 -1.80 4.54 14.95
CA VAL A 339 -3.09 4.09 14.41
C VAL A 339 -4.23 4.46 15.37
N ALA A 340 -4.06 4.23 16.68
CA ALA A 340 -5.05 4.62 17.68
C ALA A 340 -5.30 6.14 17.68
N SER A 341 -4.28 6.96 17.43
CA SER A 341 -4.44 8.43 17.36
C SER A 341 -5.35 8.84 16.20
N VAL A 342 -5.18 8.25 15.02
CA VAL A 342 -6.04 8.52 13.85
C VAL A 342 -7.47 8.02 14.11
N VAL A 343 -7.63 6.79 14.61
CA VAL A 343 -8.93 6.19 14.92
C VAL A 343 -9.68 7.00 15.98
N ASN A 344 -9.01 7.43 17.03
CA ASN A 344 -9.60 8.25 18.09
C ASN A 344 -10.02 9.63 17.56
N ALA A 345 -9.19 10.27 16.75
CA ALA A 345 -9.53 11.55 16.14
C ALA A 345 -10.83 11.47 15.33
N VAL A 346 -10.99 10.44 14.50
CA VAL A 346 -12.24 10.21 13.76
C VAL A 346 -13.40 9.88 14.70
N GLY A 347 -13.16 8.99 15.67
CA GLY A 347 -14.17 8.50 16.62
C GLY A 347 -14.80 9.60 17.48
N GLU A 348 -14.01 10.62 17.81
CA GLU A 348 -14.44 11.77 18.63
C GLU A 348 -14.95 12.96 17.77
N SER A 349 -14.86 12.86 16.45
CA SER A 349 -15.28 13.88 15.50
C SER A 349 -16.73 13.68 15.02
N PRO A 350 -17.34 14.69 14.37
CA PRO A 350 -18.61 14.52 13.64
C PRO A 350 -18.58 13.48 12.52
N TYR A 351 -17.41 13.11 12.03
CA TYR A 351 -17.24 12.12 10.95
C TYR A 351 -17.56 10.69 11.37
N TRP A 352 -17.54 10.36 12.67
CA TRP A 352 -17.69 9.00 13.16
C TRP A 352 -18.85 8.21 12.55
N ASN A 353 -20.03 8.83 12.48
CA ASN A 353 -21.24 8.18 11.98
C ASN A 353 -21.25 7.98 10.46
N HIS A 354 -20.25 8.49 9.76
CA HIS A 354 -20.19 8.50 8.29
C HIS A 354 -18.89 7.92 7.76
N THR A 355 -18.06 7.31 8.60
CA THR A 355 -16.74 6.82 8.24
C THR A 355 -16.62 5.31 8.42
N ALA A 356 -15.95 4.68 7.45
CA ALA A 356 -15.37 3.35 7.57
C ALA A 356 -13.85 3.47 7.59
N ILE A 357 -13.18 2.84 8.55
CA ILE A 357 -11.73 2.81 8.69
C ILE A 357 -11.27 1.37 8.51
N PHE A 358 -10.31 1.17 7.65
CA PHE A 358 -9.61 -0.09 7.40
C PHE A 358 -8.16 0.08 7.87
N VAL A 359 -7.73 -0.77 8.80
CA VAL A 359 -6.32 -0.84 9.23
C VAL A 359 -5.77 -2.16 8.72
N THR A 360 -4.77 -2.10 7.87
CA THR A 360 -4.13 -3.28 7.28
C THR A 360 -2.62 -3.09 7.21
N TRP A 361 -1.91 -4.19 6.95
CA TRP A 361 -0.47 -4.18 6.69
C TRP A 361 -0.26 -4.46 5.21
N ASP A 362 0.77 -3.87 4.65
CA ASP A 362 1.06 -3.95 3.22
C ASP A 362 1.54 -5.34 2.81
N ASP A 363 2.45 -5.95 3.59
CA ASP A 363 2.93 -7.30 3.38
C ASP A 363 3.23 -8.05 4.70
N TRP A 364 3.66 -9.31 4.60
CA TRP A 364 3.88 -10.22 5.74
C TRP A 364 5.23 -10.01 6.46
N GLY A 365 6.19 -9.30 5.86
CA GLY A 365 7.50 -9.01 6.44
C GLY A 365 8.38 -10.23 6.74
N GLY A 366 8.25 -11.32 5.99
CA GLY A 366 8.97 -12.57 6.24
C GLY A 366 8.47 -13.36 7.46
N TRP A 367 7.45 -12.85 8.18
CA TRP A 367 6.91 -13.50 9.37
C TRP A 367 5.99 -14.66 9.01
N TYR A 368 6.14 -15.75 9.76
CA TYR A 368 5.34 -16.96 9.58
C TYR A 368 3.84 -16.69 9.61
N ASP A 369 3.14 -17.29 8.67
CA ASP A 369 1.70 -17.48 8.68
C ASP A 369 1.37 -18.92 8.31
N HIS A 370 0.42 -19.56 9.03
CA HIS A 370 0.12 -20.97 8.83
C HIS A 370 -0.88 -21.23 7.71
N VAL A 371 -1.62 -20.20 7.26
CA VAL A 371 -2.68 -20.38 6.26
C VAL A 371 -2.11 -20.22 4.86
N LYS A 372 -2.22 -21.30 4.11
CA LYS A 372 -1.86 -21.29 2.70
C LYS A 372 -2.71 -20.29 1.92
N PRO A 373 -2.09 -19.29 1.22
CA PRO A 373 -2.83 -18.38 0.37
C PRO A 373 -3.40 -19.10 -0.86
N PRO A 374 -4.58 -18.67 -1.35
CA PRO A 374 -5.07 -19.11 -2.65
C PRO A 374 -4.25 -18.47 -3.77
N GLN A 375 -3.86 -19.24 -4.77
CA GLN A 375 -3.08 -18.78 -5.91
C GLN A 375 -3.99 -18.51 -7.10
N TYR A 376 -3.90 -17.32 -7.70
CA TYR A 376 -4.68 -16.92 -8.88
C TYR A 376 -3.85 -16.86 -10.16
N ASN A 377 -2.60 -16.47 -10.05
CA ASN A 377 -1.64 -16.39 -11.14
C ASN A 377 -0.22 -16.50 -10.57
N SER A 378 0.79 -16.11 -11.31
CA SER A 378 2.20 -16.17 -10.93
C SER A 378 2.62 -15.17 -9.83
N TYR A 379 1.69 -14.34 -9.31
CA TYR A 379 2.04 -13.26 -8.39
C TYR A 379 0.91 -12.87 -7.39
N GLU A 380 -0.20 -13.59 -7.37
CA GLU A 380 -1.37 -13.27 -6.54
C GLU A 380 -2.03 -14.55 -6.00
N LEU A 381 -2.31 -14.73 -4.70
CA LEU A 381 -2.16 -13.89 -3.50
C LEU A 381 -0.96 -14.31 -2.66
N GLY A 382 -0.46 -13.32 -1.87
CA GLY A 382 0.55 -13.56 -0.84
C GLY A 382 -0.02 -14.02 0.51
N PHE A 383 0.83 -14.09 1.54
CA PHE A 383 0.44 -14.55 2.87
C PHE A 383 -0.60 -13.63 3.52
N ARG A 384 -1.20 -14.10 4.62
CA ARG A 384 -2.17 -13.28 5.36
C ARG A 384 -1.48 -12.12 6.04
N VAL A 385 -2.15 -10.97 5.93
CA VAL A 385 -1.90 -9.77 6.73
C VAL A 385 -3.15 -9.46 7.56
N PRO A 386 -3.06 -8.76 8.70
CA PRO A 386 -4.26 -8.41 9.45
C PRO A 386 -5.12 -7.37 8.71
N LEU A 387 -6.43 -7.45 8.94
CA LEU A 387 -7.36 -6.37 8.59
C LEU A 387 -8.31 -6.12 9.76
N ILE A 388 -8.32 -4.88 10.27
CA ILE A 388 -9.27 -4.42 11.27
C ILE A 388 -10.25 -3.46 10.61
N VAL A 389 -11.55 -3.74 10.73
CA VAL A 389 -12.62 -2.90 10.14
C VAL A 389 -13.36 -2.17 11.24
N ILE A 390 -13.29 -0.83 11.22
CA ILE A 390 -13.80 0.05 12.28
C ILE A 390 -14.81 1.02 11.69
N SER A 391 -16.00 1.08 12.28
CA SER A 391 -17.07 2.01 11.87
C SER A 391 -18.17 2.02 12.93
N ALA A 392 -18.97 3.06 12.93
CA ALA A 392 -20.22 3.08 13.69
C ALA A 392 -21.18 1.95 13.27
N TYR A 393 -21.02 1.38 12.07
CA TYR A 393 -21.83 0.31 11.51
C TYR A 393 -21.09 -1.03 11.42
N ALA A 394 -19.83 -1.10 11.81
CA ALA A 394 -19.11 -2.37 11.88
C ALA A 394 -19.75 -3.30 12.91
N ARG A 395 -19.76 -4.61 12.63
CA ARG A 395 -20.23 -5.60 13.61
C ARG A 395 -19.38 -5.52 14.88
N ALA A 396 -20.00 -5.77 16.03
CA ALA A 396 -19.31 -5.79 17.30
C ALA A 396 -18.73 -7.18 17.56
N HIS A 397 -17.49 -7.25 18.04
CA HIS A 397 -16.87 -8.49 18.49
C HIS A 397 -16.94 -9.61 17.43
N TYR A 398 -16.70 -9.25 16.16
CA TYR A 398 -16.88 -10.16 15.06
C TYR A 398 -15.53 -10.52 14.42
N VAL A 399 -15.30 -11.81 14.22
CA VAL A 399 -14.19 -12.28 13.38
C VAL A 399 -14.77 -12.70 12.03
N SER A 400 -14.32 -12.05 10.96
CA SER A 400 -14.66 -12.46 9.61
C SER A 400 -13.70 -13.56 9.15
N HIS A 401 -14.27 -14.71 8.77
CA HIS A 401 -13.55 -15.83 8.18
C HIS A 401 -13.67 -15.87 6.65
N ARG A 402 -14.18 -14.81 6.06
CA ARG A 402 -14.24 -14.70 4.61
C ARG A 402 -12.89 -14.34 4.05
N GLN A 403 -12.62 -14.86 2.85
CA GLN A 403 -11.43 -14.46 2.12
C GLN A 403 -11.58 -13.01 1.66
N HIS A 404 -10.62 -12.19 2.06
CA HIS A 404 -10.46 -10.80 1.66
C HIS A 404 -9.06 -10.59 1.06
N GLU A 405 -8.92 -9.55 0.28
CA GLU A 405 -7.66 -9.04 -0.24
C GLU A 405 -7.71 -7.50 -0.36
N PHE A 406 -6.65 -6.81 -0.76
CA PHE A 406 -6.68 -5.35 -0.89
C PHE A 406 -7.78 -4.88 -1.86
N GLY A 407 -8.06 -5.66 -2.91
CA GLY A 407 -9.18 -5.42 -3.81
C GLY A 407 -10.54 -5.37 -3.10
N SER A 408 -10.71 -6.01 -1.94
CA SER A 408 -11.95 -5.95 -1.15
C SER A 408 -12.18 -4.56 -0.57
N ILE A 409 -11.12 -3.86 -0.13
CA ILE A 409 -11.19 -2.47 0.37
C ILE A 409 -11.55 -1.53 -0.78
N LEU A 410 -10.94 -1.74 -1.96
CA LEU A 410 -11.23 -0.96 -3.16
C LEU A 410 -12.69 -1.13 -3.58
N LYS A 411 -13.16 -2.37 -3.68
CA LYS A 411 -14.56 -2.68 -4.03
C LYS A 411 -15.56 -2.15 -3.02
N PHE A 412 -15.26 -2.23 -1.72
CA PHE A 412 -16.08 -1.59 -0.70
C PHE A 412 -16.23 -0.10 -0.97
N THR A 413 -15.12 0.57 -1.24
CA THR A 413 -15.08 2.02 -1.50
C THR A 413 -15.88 2.37 -2.76
N GLU A 414 -15.68 1.63 -3.85
CA GLU A 414 -16.43 1.78 -5.09
C GLU A 414 -17.95 1.67 -4.86
N LYS A 415 -18.39 0.58 -4.22
CA LYS A 415 -19.80 0.31 -3.98
C LYS A 415 -20.45 1.27 -2.98
N THR A 416 -19.68 1.73 -2.00
CA THR A 416 -20.18 2.62 -0.95
C THR A 416 -20.32 4.06 -1.45
N LEU A 417 -19.37 4.53 -2.25
CA LEU A 417 -19.36 5.89 -2.78
C LEU A 417 -19.93 6.00 -4.21
N GLY A 418 -20.34 4.88 -4.81
CA GLY A 418 -20.91 4.86 -6.16
C GLY A 418 -19.90 5.16 -7.27
N LEU A 419 -18.67 4.73 -7.08
CA LEU A 419 -17.59 4.90 -8.05
C LEU A 419 -17.67 3.83 -9.16
N GLY A 420 -17.03 4.14 -10.29
CA GLY A 420 -16.78 3.12 -11.32
C GLY A 420 -15.73 2.11 -10.85
N THR A 421 -15.84 0.86 -11.33
CA THR A 421 -14.86 -0.19 -11.07
C THR A 421 -13.48 0.16 -11.62
N LEU A 422 -12.43 -0.31 -10.94
CA LEU A 422 -11.06 -0.29 -11.46
C LEU A 422 -10.88 -1.32 -12.58
N GLY A 423 -11.62 -2.42 -12.52
CA GLY A 423 -11.51 -3.53 -13.47
C GLY A 423 -10.27 -4.40 -13.24
N THR A 424 -9.76 -4.41 -12.02
CA THR A 424 -8.58 -5.16 -11.58
C THR A 424 -8.98 -6.20 -10.53
N THR A 425 -8.26 -6.35 -9.43
CA THR A 425 -8.58 -7.31 -8.37
C THR A 425 -9.90 -7.01 -7.66
N ASP A 426 -10.40 -5.76 -7.72
CA ASP A 426 -11.74 -5.37 -7.26
C ASP A 426 -12.85 -6.23 -7.88
N VAL A 427 -12.67 -6.71 -9.11
CA VAL A 427 -13.69 -7.53 -9.81
C VAL A 427 -13.92 -8.86 -9.10
N ARG A 428 -12.85 -9.57 -8.72
CA ARG A 428 -12.92 -10.88 -8.08
C ARG A 428 -13.13 -10.83 -6.57
N SER A 429 -12.66 -9.75 -5.93
CA SER A 429 -12.70 -9.60 -4.47
C SER A 429 -14.13 -9.53 -3.94
N ASP A 430 -14.32 -9.85 -2.68
CA ASP A 430 -15.57 -9.56 -1.98
C ASP A 430 -15.65 -8.06 -1.62
N ASP A 431 -16.76 -7.60 -1.07
CA ASP A 431 -17.01 -6.19 -0.77
C ASP A 431 -17.02 -5.86 0.73
N LEU A 432 -16.46 -6.72 1.57
CA LEU A 432 -16.43 -6.57 3.03
C LEU A 432 -17.84 -6.38 3.67
N GLY A 433 -18.90 -6.66 2.94
CA GLY A 433 -20.27 -6.44 3.41
C GLY A 433 -20.64 -7.25 4.65
N ASP A 434 -19.98 -8.40 4.88
CA ASP A 434 -20.16 -9.23 6.07
C ASP A 434 -19.62 -8.56 7.34
N CYS A 435 -18.66 -7.62 7.23
CA CYS A 435 -18.09 -6.85 8.33
C CYS A 435 -19.06 -5.81 8.91
N PHE A 436 -20.14 -5.47 8.19
CA PHE A 436 -21.04 -4.38 8.53
C PHE A 436 -22.46 -4.85 8.87
N ASN A 437 -23.15 -4.04 9.64
CA ASN A 437 -24.59 -4.10 9.85
C ASN A 437 -25.21 -2.72 9.64
N PHE A 438 -25.45 -2.38 8.39
CA PHE A 438 -26.03 -1.09 8.03
C PHE A 438 -27.50 -0.93 8.45
N SER A 439 -28.19 -1.97 8.86
CA SER A 439 -29.55 -1.88 9.40
C SER A 439 -29.59 -1.45 10.87
N ALA A 440 -28.47 -1.56 11.57
CA ALA A 440 -28.36 -1.14 12.97
C ALA A 440 -28.28 0.39 13.11
N LYS A 441 -28.56 0.85 14.33
CA LYS A 441 -28.24 2.23 14.73
C LYS A 441 -26.71 2.38 14.82
N PRO A 442 -26.16 3.57 14.49
CA PRO A 442 -24.73 3.81 14.63
C PRO A 442 -24.31 3.63 16.09
N ARG A 443 -23.22 2.92 16.29
CA ARG A 443 -22.63 2.70 17.62
C ARG A 443 -21.92 3.95 18.07
N ARG A 444 -22.01 4.25 19.37
CA ARG A 444 -21.16 5.28 19.96
C ARG A 444 -19.70 4.84 19.92
N PHE A 445 -18.83 5.77 19.63
CA PHE A 445 -17.41 5.51 19.71
C PHE A 445 -16.98 5.27 21.15
N LYS A 446 -16.03 4.39 21.32
CA LYS A 446 -15.35 4.16 22.59
C LYS A 446 -13.86 4.31 22.33
N MET A 447 -13.24 5.29 23.00
CA MET A 447 -11.83 5.62 22.84
C MET A 447 -10.93 4.39 22.97
N ILE A 448 -9.98 4.28 22.06
CA ILE A 448 -8.95 3.23 22.06
C ILE A 448 -7.83 3.69 23.01
N PRO A 449 -7.55 2.95 24.09
CA PRO A 449 -6.45 3.29 24.98
C PRO A 449 -5.11 3.25 24.26
N THR A 450 -4.27 4.23 24.51
CA THR A 450 -2.91 4.29 23.95
C THR A 450 -1.95 4.95 24.91
N ALA A 451 -0.70 4.54 24.90
CA ALA A 451 0.35 5.09 25.76
C ALA A 451 0.88 6.44 25.27
N LEU A 452 0.77 6.73 23.96
CA LEU A 452 1.29 7.95 23.36
C LEU A 452 0.13 8.80 22.83
N PRO A 453 0.06 10.10 23.21
CA PRO A 453 -0.96 11.02 22.70
C PRO A 453 -0.66 11.48 21.27
N PRO A 454 -1.65 12.02 20.52
CA PRO A 454 -1.42 12.59 19.20
C PRO A 454 -0.29 13.62 19.11
N SER A 455 -0.14 14.45 20.16
CA SER A 455 0.93 15.46 20.25
C SER A 455 2.35 14.87 20.24
N TYR A 456 2.51 13.61 20.61
CA TYR A 456 3.79 12.91 20.47
C TYR A 456 4.19 12.85 18.99
N PHE A 457 3.29 12.43 18.13
CA PHE A 457 3.54 12.30 16.68
C PHE A 457 3.70 13.64 16.00
N GLU A 458 2.91 14.65 16.40
CA GLU A 458 3.01 16.01 15.87
C GLU A 458 4.34 16.70 16.23
N SER A 459 4.97 16.31 17.34
CA SER A 459 6.24 16.87 17.80
C SER A 459 7.46 16.16 17.20
N GLN A 460 7.30 15.05 16.49
CA GLN A 460 8.43 14.35 15.87
C GLN A 460 9.00 15.17 14.72
N PRO A 461 10.32 15.13 14.51
CA PRO A 461 10.92 15.78 13.36
C PRO A 461 10.40 15.17 12.07
N ILE A 462 10.21 16.01 11.05
CA ILE A 462 9.84 15.54 9.71
C ILE A 462 11.02 14.73 9.16
N SER A 463 10.77 13.47 8.85
CA SER A 463 11.76 12.61 8.24
C SER A 463 11.80 12.85 6.73
N ASN A 464 13.03 13.01 6.20
CA ASN A 464 13.31 13.01 4.76
C ASN A 464 13.97 11.69 4.31
N GLN A 465 14.00 10.69 5.20
CA GLN A 465 14.52 9.37 4.85
C GLN A 465 13.46 8.58 4.09
N ASP A 466 13.90 7.91 3.06
CA ASP A 466 13.05 6.95 2.35
C ASP A 466 12.53 5.91 3.34
N PRO A 467 11.28 5.51 3.18
CA PRO A 467 10.61 4.69 4.19
C PRO A 467 11.23 3.32 4.35
N ASP A 468 11.69 2.69 3.31
CA ASP A 468 12.20 1.34 3.35
C ASP A 468 13.44 1.18 2.47
N ASP A 469 14.44 0.47 2.97
CA ASP A 469 15.64 0.04 2.25
C ASP A 469 15.78 -1.50 2.32
N ASP A 470 14.66 -2.19 2.18
CA ASP A 470 14.58 -3.65 2.15
C ASP A 470 15.62 -4.30 1.24
N PHE A 471 15.92 -5.55 1.52
CA PHE A 471 16.89 -6.42 0.87
C PHE A 471 17.14 -6.15 -0.61
#